data_fa6be163311d44d6a059373902d16696
#
_entry.id   fa6be163311d44d6a059373902d16696
#
_cell.length_a   1.000
_cell.length_b   1.000
_cell.length_c   1.000
_cell.angle_alpha   90.00
_cell.angle_beta   90.00
_cell.angle_gamma   90.00
#
_symmetry.space_group_name_H-M   'P 1'
#
loop_
_entity.id
_entity.type
_entity.pdbx_description
1 polymer ?
#
loop_
_entity_poly.entity_id
_entity_poly.type
_entity_poly.pdbx_seq_one_letter_code
_entity_poly.pdbx_strand_id
1 'polypeptide(L)'
;MKSLFVASTLFFGIIINASVSIDIDISSQRLLLKEDGDLIRSYPISSSAFGEGQIENSLKTPYGKHVIKTKIGTNVDKNHIFVSRQHIPQEAAIIHEPVDSKDDFITSRIMWLEGQEEGFNKGGSVDSFKRYIYIHGTHEEGLIGQKASHGCIRMFNHDVIELYDLVSEGTLVNIL
;
A
#
# COMPACT_ATOMS: atom_id res chain seq x y z
N MET A 1 2.63 45.40 -52.41
CA MET A 1 1.95 44.72 -51.25
C MET A 1 2.77 43.52 -50.89
N LYS A 2 3.49 43.55 -49.70
CA LYS A 2 4.27 42.42 -49.18
C LYS A 2 3.44 41.77 -48.09
N SER A 3 3.02 40.54 -48.34
CA SER A 3 2.27 39.72 -47.35
C SER A 3 3.24 39.15 -46.32
N LEU A 4 3.01 39.47 -45.05
CA LEU A 4 3.80 38.96 -43.91
C LEU A 4 3.12 37.67 -43.42
N PHE A 5 3.78 36.53 -43.65
CA PHE A 5 3.34 35.24 -43.05
C PHE A 5 3.88 35.16 -41.59
N VAL A 6 2.98 35.22 -40.62
CA VAL A 6 3.31 34.94 -39.24
C VAL A 6 3.14 33.43 -39.00
N ALA A 7 4.25 32.73 -38.82
CA ALA A 7 4.24 31.33 -38.45
C ALA A 7 3.99 31.23 -36.94
N SER A 8 2.81 30.71 -36.57
CA SER A 8 2.47 30.41 -35.19
C SER A 8 3.08 29.04 -34.80
N THR A 9 4.10 29.06 -33.97
CA THR A 9 4.71 27.84 -33.40
C THR A 9 3.86 27.39 -32.20
N LEU A 10 3.10 26.29 -32.38
CA LEU A 10 2.41 25.61 -31.30
C LEU A 10 3.44 24.84 -30.44
N PHE A 11 3.72 25.34 -29.25
CA PHE A 11 4.45 24.58 -28.22
C PHE A 11 3.53 23.50 -27.62
N PHE A 12 3.73 22.24 -28.00
CA PHE A 12 3.18 21.11 -27.30
C PHE A 12 4.02 20.90 -26.04
N GLY A 13 3.54 21.36 -24.90
CA GLY A 13 4.12 21.04 -23.61
C GLY A 13 3.91 19.54 -23.31
N ILE A 14 4.98 18.76 -23.24
CA ILE A 14 4.94 17.39 -22.73
C ILE A 14 4.70 17.50 -21.23
N ILE A 15 3.51 17.08 -20.77
CA ILE A 15 3.24 16.91 -19.35
C ILE A 15 3.95 15.62 -18.95
N ILE A 16 5.13 15.73 -18.34
CA ILE A 16 5.80 14.61 -17.69
C ILE A 16 5.08 14.44 -16.34
N ASN A 17 4.23 13.44 -16.23
CA ASN A 17 3.70 13.03 -14.93
C ASN A 17 4.83 12.34 -14.16
N ALA A 18 5.14 12.84 -12.98
CA ALA A 18 6.07 12.20 -12.06
C ALA A 18 5.64 10.76 -11.75
N SER A 19 6.57 9.83 -11.81
CA SER A 19 6.27 8.42 -11.52
C SER A 19 6.39 8.15 -10.03
N VAL A 20 5.25 7.86 -9.39
CA VAL A 20 5.21 7.47 -7.98
C VAL A 20 5.36 5.96 -7.84
N SER A 21 6.19 5.52 -6.90
CA SER A 21 6.41 4.10 -6.58
C SER A 21 6.64 3.88 -5.09
N ILE A 22 6.45 2.65 -4.65
CA ILE A 22 6.63 2.21 -3.26
C ILE A 22 7.65 1.07 -3.23
N ASP A 23 8.65 1.17 -2.36
CA ASP A 23 9.45 0.03 -1.93
C ASP A 23 9.11 -0.32 -0.48
N ILE A 24 8.87 -1.61 -0.21
CA ILE A 24 8.63 -2.14 1.13
C ILE A 24 9.83 -2.98 1.52
N ASP A 25 10.65 -2.45 2.42
CA ASP A 25 11.78 -3.16 3.02
C ASP A 25 11.32 -3.87 4.29
N ILE A 26 11.09 -5.19 4.16
CA ILE A 26 10.66 -6.05 5.27
C ILE A 26 11.77 -6.16 6.33
N SER A 27 13.03 -6.08 5.94
CA SER A 27 14.15 -6.25 6.87
C SER A 27 14.23 -5.08 7.86
N SER A 28 13.97 -3.86 7.42
CA SER A 28 13.95 -2.65 8.23
C SER A 28 12.56 -2.25 8.73
N GLN A 29 11.50 -2.97 8.33
CA GLN A 29 10.10 -2.65 8.61
C GLN A 29 9.74 -1.23 8.17
N ARG A 30 10.11 -0.88 6.92
CA ARG A 30 9.88 0.44 6.34
C ARG A 30 9.19 0.35 4.99
N LEU A 31 8.25 1.27 4.77
CA LEU A 31 7.70 1.58 3.47
C LEU A 31 8.30 2.91 3.00
N LEU A 32 8.87 2.89 1.80
CA LEU A 32 9.56 4.01 1.16
C LEU A 32 8.74 4.48 -0.04
N LEU A 33 8.15 5.67 0.04
CA LEU A 33 7.46 6.30 -1.09
C LEU A 33 8.46 7.12 -1.89
N LYS A 34 8.51 6.89 -3.20
CA LYS A 34 9.44 7.52 -4.14
C LYS A 34 8.69 8.25 -5.24
N GLU A 35 9.25 9.35 -5.69
CA GLU A 35 8.83 10.09 -6.88
C GLU A 35 10.03 10.22 -7.82
N ASP A 36 9.91 9.75 -9.06
CA ASP A 36 10.99 9.68 -10.07
C ASP A 36 12.28 9.00 -9.55
N GLY A 37 12.12 8.06 -8.60
CA GLY A 37 13.21 7.33 -7.95
C GLY A 37 13.73 7.97 -6.67
N ASP A 38 13.44 9.23 -6.39
CA ASP A 38 13.85 9.94 -5.19
C ASP A 38 12.91 9.65 -4.00
N LEU A 39 13.48 9.43 -2.83
CA LEU A 39 12.72 9.19 -1.61
C LEU A 39 12.00 10.48 -1.16
N ILE A 40 10.66 10.43 -1.10
CA ILE A 40 9.86 11.58 -0.63
C ILE A 40 9.23 11.34 0.75
N ARG A 41 8.96 10.07 1.13
CA ARG A 41 8.44 9.70 2.47
C ARG A 41 8.97 8.34 2.89
N SER A 42 9.03 8.14 4.20
CA SER A 42 9.38 6.85 4.79
C SER A 42 8.52 6.59 6.02
N TYR A 43 7.76 5.49 5.98
CA TYR A 43 6.81 5.10 7.03
C TYR A 43 7.25 3.83 7.73
N PRO A 44 7.11 3.72 9.05
CA PRO A 44 7.23 2.44 9.73
C PRO A 44 6.03 1.56 9.38
N ILE A 45 6.27 0.26 9.28
CA ILE A 45 5.23 -0.74 8.98
C ILE A 45 5.30 -1.92 9.93
N SER A 46 4.32 -2.82 9.82
CA SER A 46 4.38 -4.16 10.38
C SER A 46 4.05 -5.18 9.29
N SER A 47 5.02 -6.03 8.96
CA SER A 47 4.84 -7.17 8.06
C SER A 47 4.54 -8.45 8.84
N SER A 48 4.46 -9.61 8.17
CA SER A 48 4.05 -10.86 8.79
C SER A 48 4.98 -11.36 9.90
N ALA A 49 4.40 -11.77 11.03
CA ALA A 49 5.09 -12.53 12.09
C ALA A 49 5.61 -13.89 11.61
N PHE A 50 5.03 -14.44 10.54
CA PHE A 50 5.40 -15.73 9.95
C PHE A 50 6.50 -15.61 8.90
N GLY A 51 7.05 -14.39 8.72
CA GLY A 51 8.09 -14.09 7.73
C GLY A 51 7.54 -13.92 6.32
N GLU A 52 8.38 -14.20 5.33
CA GLU A 52 8.13 -13.91 3.92
C GLU A 52 7.84 -15.18 3.13
N GLY A 53 6.96 -15.09 2.12
CA GLY A 53 6.67 -16.21 1.24
C GLY A 53 5.39 -16.08 0.43
N GLN A 54 5.34 -16.82 -0.66
CA GLN A 54 4.33 -16.66 -1.71
C GLN A 54 3.07 -17.51 -1.53
N ILE A 55 3.16 -18.62 -0.79
CA ILE A 55 2.13 -19.65 -0.79
C ILE A 55 0.88 -19.19 -0.03
N GLU A 56 -0.28 -19.46 -0.61
CA GLU A 56 -1.60 -19.26 -0.01
C GLU A 56 -1.71 -19.97 1.35
N ASN A 57 -2.41 -19.37 2.30
CA ASN A 57 -2.60 -19.86 3.67
C ASN A 57 -1.31 -19.96 4.52
N SER A 58 -0.16 -19.50 4.02
CA SER A 58 1.08 -19.45 4.79
C SER A 58 1.12 -18.33 5.82
N LEU A 59 0.21 -17.36 5.76
CA LEU A 59 0.18 -16.13 6.55
C LEU A 59 1.43 -15.24 6.35
N LYS A 60 2.25 -15.54 5.35
CA LYS A 60 3.50 -14.82 5.04
C LYS A 60 3.28 -13.64 4.14
N THR A 61 4.10 -12.60 4.28
CA THR A 61 4.14 -11.47 3.36
C THR A 61 4.81 -11.87 2.05
N PRO A 62 4.19 -11.67 0.87
CA PRO A 62 4.81 -12.01 -0.39
C PRO A 62 5.92 -11.03 -0.78
N TYR A 63 6.89 -11.51 -1.55
CA TYR A 63 7.94 -10.70 -2.18
C TYR A 63 7.58 -10.29 -3.61
N GLY A 64 8.39 -9.36 -4.15
CA GLY A 64 8.48 -9.03 -5.55
C GLY A 64 7.57 -7.89 -5.97
N LYS A 65 7.34 -7.79 -7.27
CA LYS A 65 6.64 -6.66 -7.90
C LYS A 65 5.13 -6.82 -7.80
N HIS A 66 4.49 -5.77 -7.34
CA HIS A 66 3.04 -5.63 -7.22
C HIS A 66 2.59 -4.29 -7.80
N VAL A 67 1.28 -4.12 -7.92
CA VAL A 67 0.62 -2.82 -8.10
C VAL A 67 -0.50 -2.67 -7.08
N ILE A 68 -0.83 -1.44 -6.72
CA ILE A 68 -2.08 -1.13 -6.04
C ILE A 68 -3.21 -1.36 -7.04
N LYS A 69 -3.96 -2.44 -6.87
CA LYS A 69 -5.05 -2.81 -7.79
C LYS A 69 -6.35 -2.06 -7.47
N THR A 70 -6.63 -1.90 -6.19
CA THR A 70 -7.87 -1.29 -5.71
C THR A 70 -7.60 -0.51 -4.42
N LYS A 71 -8.20 0.67 -4.34
CA LYS A 71 -8.18 1.53 -3.16
C LYS A 71 -9.57 1.58 -2.53
N ILE A 72 -9.68 1.31 -1.22
CA ILE A 72 -10.95 1.26 -0.48
C ILE A 72 -10.84 2.14 0.76
N GLY A 73 -11.90 2.91 1.05
CA GLY A 73 -11.96 3.76 2.23
C GLY A 73 -11.81 5.25 1.94
N THR A 74 -12.00 5.70 0.69
CA THR A 74 -12.05 7.14 0.37
C THR A 74 -13.11 7.82 1.25
N ASN A 75 -12.73 8.90 1.95
CA ASN A 75 -13.58 9.67 2.88
C ASN A 75 -14.12 8.87 4.09
N VAL A 76 -13.56 7.70 4.39
CA VAL A 76 -13.86 7.02 5.65
C VAL A 76 -13.07 7.66 6.78
N ASP A 77 -13.70 7.84 7.93
CA ASP A 77 -13.06 8.41 9.10
C ASP A 77 -11.90 7.54 9.62
N LYS A 78 -10.92 8.19 10.23
CA LYS A 78 -9.76 7.51 10.81
C LYS A 78 -10.23 6.50 11.85
N ASN A 79 -9.54 5.35 11.94
CA ASN A 79 -9.77 4.23 12.86
C ASN A 79 -11.07 3.44 12.61
N HIS A 80 -11.90 3.82 11.64
CA HIS A 80 -13.08 3.03 11.30
C HIS A 80 -12.69 1.67 10.72
N ILE A 81 -13.46 0.66 11.10
CA ILE A 81 -13.19 -0.76 10.81
C ILE A 81 -13.70 -1.15 9.42
N PHE A 82 -12.98 -2.07 8.78
CA PHE A 82 -13.43 -2.79 7.59
C PHE A 82 -13.57 -4.28 7.89
N VAL A 83 -14.71 -4.86 7.52
CA VAL A 83 -14.96 -6.30 7.55
C VAL A 83 -15.23 -6.77 6.12
N SER A 84 -14.47 -7.73 5.63
CA SER A 84 -14.55 -8.18 4.23
C SER A 84 -14.52 -7.03 3.22
N ARG A 85 -13.69 -6.01 3.48
CA ARG A 85 -13.52 -4.78 2.68
C ARG A 85 -14.72 -3.83 2.66
N GLN A 86 -15.73 -4.10 3.48
CA GLN A 86 -16.87 -3.21 3.67
C GLN A 86 -16.64 -2.34 4.91
N HIS A 87 -16.86 -1.04 4.75
CA HIS A 87 -16.78 -0.09 5.85
C HIS A 87 -17.86 -0.36 6.89
N ILE A 88 -17.44 -0.48 8.13
CA ILE A 88 -18.32 -0.52 9.32
C ILE A 88 -18.17 0.82 10.03
N PRO A 89 -19.27 1.59 10.26
CA PRO A 89 -19.21 2.88 10.92
C PRO A 89 -19.00 2.72 12.44
N GLN A 90 -17.92 2.04 12.80
CA GLN A 90 -17.47 1.80 14.15
C GLN A 90 -15.98 2.10 14.21
N GLU A 91 -15.60 2.91 15.19
CA GLU A 91 -14.21 3.22 15.48
C GLU A 91 -13.57 2.09 16.31
N ALA A 92 -12.41 1.63 15.90
CA ALA A 92 -11.60 0.69 16.65
C ALA A 92 -10.88 1.42 17.81
N ALA A 93 -10.87 0.81 18.98
CA ALA A 93 -10.00 1.25 20.08
C ALA A 93 -8.53 0.96 19.71
N ILE A 94 -7.69 2.01 19.66
CA ILE A 94 -6.29 1.87 19.28
C ILE A 94 -5.47 1.38 20.48
N ILE A 95 -4.67 0.34 20.25
CA ILE A 95 -3.75 -0.26 21.21
C ILE A 95 -2.35 0.28 20.92
N HIS A 96 -1.80 1.05 21.85
CA HIS A 96 -0.47 1.64 21.74
C HIS A 96 0.64 0.81 22.38
N GLU A 97 0.27 -0.16 23.20
CA GLU A 97 1.17 -1.14 23.79
C GLU A 97 1.55 -2.19 22.73
N PRO A 98 2.76 -2.79 22.79
CA PRO A 98 3.20 -3.83 21.86
C PRO A 98 2.55 -5.19 22.21
N VAL A 99 1.23 -5.26 22.08
CA VAL A 99 0.40 -6.43 22.40
C VAL A 99 -0.31 -6.90 21.14
N ASP A 100 -0.16 -8.19 20.84
CA ASP A 100 -0.94 -8.90 19.83
C ASP A 100 -2.30 -9.23 20.45
N SER A 101 -3.34 -8.57 19.99
CA SER A 101 -4.69 -8.72 20.51
C SER A 101 -5.41 -9.90 19.87
N LYS A 102 -6.58 -10.26 20.40
CA LYS A 102 -7.38 -11.34 19.84
C LYS A 102 -7.95 -11.01 18.46
N ASP A 103 -8.19 -9.72 18.21
CA ASP A 103 -8.79 -9.22 16.97
C ASP A 103 -7.70 -8.65 16.04
N ASP A 104 -7.86 -8.81 14.73
CA ASP A 104 -6.96 -8.24 13.70
C ASP A 104 -7.77 -7.29 12.81
N PHE A 105 -8.12 -6.12 13.35
CA PHE A 105 -8.95 -5.16 12.61
C PHE A 105 -8.13 -4.43 11.53
N ILE A 106 -8.70 -4.44 10.33
CA ILE A 106 -8.29 -3.56 9.24
C ILE A 106 -9.00 -2.23 9.44
N THR A 107 -8.25 -1.12 9.47
CA THR A 107 -8.81 0.20 9.78
C THR A 107 -8.43 1.26 8.75
N SER A 108 -9.18 2.36 8.73
CA SER A 108 -8.93 3.60 7.99
C SER A 108 -8.90 3.48 6.47
N ARG A 109 -7.95 2.75 5.89
CA ARG A 109 -7.74 2.62 4.43
C ARG A 109 -7.25 1.23 4.08
N ILE A 110 -7.59 0.79 2.85
CA ILE A 110 -7.08 -0.43 2.24
C ILE A 110 -6.52 -0.09 0.86
N MET A 111 -5.29 -0.49 0.60
CA MET A 111 -4.70 -0.56 -0.73
C MET A 111 -4.42 -2.03 -1.05
N TRP A 112 -5.22 -2.62 -1.91
CA TRP A 112 -5.18 -4.04 -2.24
C TRP A 112 -4.18 -4.30 -3.35
N LEU A 113 -3.22 -5.19 -3.09
CA LEU A 113 -2.10 -5.46 -3.97
C LEU A 113 -2.40 -6.61 -4.95
N GLU A 114 -2.01 -6.44 -6.21
CA GLU A 114 -1.97 -7.49 -7.22
C GLU A 114 -0.51 -7.76 -7.61
N GLY A 115 -0.09 -9.04 -7.53
CA GLY A 115 1.21 -9.47 -8.00
C GLY A 115 1.39 -9.25 -9.51
N GLN A 116 2.61 -9.01 -9.96
CA GLN A 116 2.93 -8.75 -11.36
C GLN A 116 3.77 -9.85 -12.01
N GLU A 117 4.18 -10.86 -11.23
CA GLU A 117 5.10 -11.90 -11.66
C GLU A 117 4.39 -13.25 -11.68
N GLU A 118 4.02 -13.71 -12.90
CA GLU A 118 3.30 -14.97 -13.10
C GLU A 118 4.05 -16.18 -12.49
N GLY A 119 3.33 -17.00 -11.72
CA GLY A 119 3.89 -18.17 -11.03
C GLY A 119 4.75 -17.83 -9.81
N PHE A 120 5.00 -16.57 -9.52
CA PHE A 120 5.75 -16.12 -8.33
C PHE A 120 4.86 -15.43 -7.30
N ASN A 121 4.14 -14.37 -7.69
CA ASN A 121 3.17 -13.69 -6.82
C ASN A 121 1.83 -13.43 -7.52
N LYS A 122 1.63 -14.00 -8.73
CA LYS A 122 0.42 -13.93 -9.51
C LYS A 122 0.02 -15.30 -10.03
N GLY A 123 -1.27 -15.60 -9.97
CA GLY A 123 -1.85 -16.86 -10.41
C GLY A 123 -1.69 -18.02 -9.42
N GLY A 124 -2.50 -19.07 -9.59
CA GLY A 124 -2.44 -20.29 -8.77
C GLY A 124 -2.52 -20.03 -7.26
N SER A 125 -1.72 -20.77 -6.51
CA SER A 125 -1.62 -20.74 -5.04
C SER A 125 -0.68 -19.64 -4.51
N VAL A 126 -0.08 -18.82 -5.40
CA VAL A 126 0.83 -17.72 -5.02
C VAL A 126 0.24 -16.33 -5.26
N ASP A 127 -0.99 -16.26 -5.72
CA ASP A 127 -1.66 -15.03 -6.17
C ASP A 127 -1.91 -14.06 -5.01
N SER A 128 -1.13 -12.98 -4.93
CA SER A 128 -1.22 -11.98 -3.86
C SER A 128 -2.60 -11.32 -3.76
N PHE A 129 -3.28 -11.11 -4.90
CA PHE A 129 -4.62 -10.52 -4.92
C PHE A 129 -5.65 -11.48 -4.32
N LYS A 130 -5.62 -12.75 -4.69
CA LYS A 130 -6.51 -13.79 -4.14
C LYS A 130 -6.19 -14.10 -2.68
N ARG A 131 -4.94 -13.91 -2.25
CA ARG A 131 -4.50 -14.04 -0.86
C ARG A 131 -4.88 -12.84 0.01
N TYR A 132 -5.55 -11.81 -0.56
CA TYR A 132 -5.98 -10.60 0.15
C TYR A 132 -4.83 -9.83 0.81
N ILE A 133 -3.72 -9.67 0.08
CA ILE A 133 -2.57 -8.89 0.57
C ILE A 133 -2.86 -7.40 0.41
N TYR A 134 -2.85 -6.67 1.53
CA TYR A 134 -3.16 -5.25 1.62
C TYR A 134 -2.02 -4.44 2.23
N ILE A 135 -1.97 -3.14 1.91
CA ILE A 135 -1.42 -2.11 2.78
C ILE A 135 -2.62 -1.45 3.46
N HIS A 136 -2.66 -1.41 4.81
CA HIS A 136 -3.83 -0.95 5.55
C HIS A 136 -3.48 -0.38 6.94
N GLY A 137 -4.39 0.38 7.53
CA GLY A 137 -4.31 0.79 8.92
C GLY A 137 -4.64 -0.37 9.88
N THR A 138 -4.13 -0.31 11.09
CA THR A 138 -4.39 -1.29 12.15
C THR A 138 -4.82 -0.61 13.43
N HIS A 139 -5.56 -1.32 14.28
CA HIS A 139 -5.82 -0.88 15.65
C HIS A 139 -4.67 -1.23 16.60
N GLU A 140 -3.77 -2.14 16.22
CA GLU A 140 -2.59 -2.54 17.00
C GLU A 140 -1.37 -1.68 16.63
N GLU A 141 -1.49 -0.36 16.83
CA GLU A 141 -0.42 0.58 16.47
C GLU A 141 0.87 0.37 17.27
N GLY A 142 0.79 -0.22 18.47
CA GLY A 142 1.96 -0.56 19.28
C GLY A 142 2.87 -1.65 18.69
N LEU A 143 2.40 -2.37 17.65
CA LEU A 143 3.18 -3.37 16.93
C LEU A 143 3.82 -2.84 15.63
N ILE A 144 3.60 -1.58 15.26
CA ILE A 144 4.25 -0.98 14.10
C ILE A 144 5.77 -0.87 14.34
N GLY A 145 6.56 -1.25 13.34
CA GLY A 145 8.02 -1.38 13.43
C GLY A 145 8.51 -2.80 13.71
N GLN A 146 7.58 -3.76 13.89
CA GLN A 146 7.87 -5.17 14.18
C GLN A 146 7.12 -6.07 13.20
N LYS A 147 7.58 -7.31 13.03
CA LYS A 147 6.86 -8.35 12.29
C LYS A 147 5.73 -8.90 13.19
N ALA A 148 4.48 -8.55 12.89
CA ALA A 148 3.33 -8.95 13.71
C ALA A 148 2.05 -9.28 12.92
N SER A 149 1.99 -8.97 11.60
CA SER A 149 0.79 -9.21 10.81
C SER A 149 0.62 -10.69 10.39
N HIS A 150 -0.50 -10.97 9.73
CA HIS A 150 -0.82 -12.28 9.13
C HIS A 150 -0.65 -12.27 7.60
N GLY A 151 0.28 -11.46 7.07
CA GLY A 151 0.62 -11.40 5.65
C GLY A 151 0.51 -10.01 5.03
N CYS A 152 -0.39 -9.18 5.50
CA CYS A 152 -0.56 -7.80 5.05
C CYS A 152 0.55 -6.87 5.57
N ILE A 153 0.58 -5.66 5.04
CA ILE A 153 1.45 -4.57 5.48
C ILE A 153 0.60 -3.61 6.32
N ARG A 154 0.78 -3.63 7.64
CA ARG A 154 0.09 -2.75 8.59
C ARG A 154 0.83 -1.43 8.73
N MET A 155 0.09 -0.32 8.86
CA MET A 155 0.61 1.03 9.07
C MET A 155 -0.14 1.72 10.23
N PHE A 156 0.47 2.77 10.79
CA PHE A 156 -0.28 3.72 11.60
C PHE A 156 -1.46 4.29 10.82
N ASN A 157 -2.57 4.55 11.48
CA ASN A 157 -3.78 5.05 10.82
C ASN A 157 -3.57 6.40 10.12
N HIS A 158 -2.80 7.29 10.71
CA HIS A 158 -2.48 8.58 10.08
C HIS A 158 -1.56 8.41 8.86
N ASP A 159 -0.57 7.50 8.93
CA ASP A 159 0.37 7.24 7.85
C ASP A 159 -0.31 6.60 6.63
N VAL A 160 -1.20 5.62 6.86
CA VAL A 160 -1.93 4.98 5.77
C VAL A 160 -2.90 5.93 5.06
N ILE A 161 -3.47 6.90 5.79
CA ILE A 161 -4.33 7.94 5.20
C ILE A 161 -3.48 8.87 4.32
N GLU A 162 -2.33 9.36 4.82
CA GLU A 162 -1.41 10.19 4.02
C GLU A 162 -0.94 9.44 2.77
N LEU A 163 -0.46 8.20 2.93
CA LEU A 163 -0.02 7.38 1.80
C LEU A 163 -1.14 7.17 0.78
N TYR A 164 -2.35 6.87 1.26
CA TYR A 164 -3.51 6.67 0.40
C TYR A 164 -3.79 7.88 -0.49
N ASP A 165 -3.65 9.10 0.04
CA ASP A 165 -3.91 10.32 -0.72
C ASP A 165 -2.78 10.65 -1.73
N LEU A 166 -1.55 10.17 -1.47
CA LEU A 166 -0.38 10.39 -2.33
C LEU A 166 -0.25 9.40 -3.49
N VAL A 167 -0.95 8.26 -3.45
CA VAL A 167 -0.81 7.20 -4.46
C VAL A 167 -2.12 6.93 -5.19
N SER A 168 -2.03 6.31 -6.36
CA SER A 168 -3.17 5.94 -7.21
C SER A 168 -3.23 4.43 -7.45
N GLU A 169 -4.38 3.94 -7.90
CA GLU A 169 -4.45 2.60 -8.51
C GLU A 169 -3.47 2.55 -9.69
N GLY A 170 -2.75 1.45 -9.82
CA GLY A 170 -1.65 1.28 -10.76
C GLY A 170 -0.27 1.68 -10.21
N THR A 171 -0.18 2.34 -9.04
CA THR A 171 1.13 2.64 -8.41
C THR A 171 1.91 1.34 -8.19
N LEU A 172 3.18 1.33 -8.64
CA LEU A 172 4.09 0.20 -8.48
C LEU A 172 4.48 0.03 -7.01
N VAL A 173 4.49 -1.22 -6.55
CA VAL A 173 4.91 -1.61 -5.20
C VAL A 173 5.89 -2.76 -5.32
N ASN A 174 7.08 -2.59 -4.78
CA ASN A 174 8.10 -3.64 -4.75
C ASN A 174 8.35 -4.06 -3.29
N ILE A 175 8.12 -5.33 -2.99
CA ILE A 175 8.32 -5.90 -1.64
C ILE A 175 9.65 -6.66 -1.63
N LEU A 176 10.59 -6.21 -0.77
CA LEU A 176 11.99 -6.62 -0.70
C LEU A 176 12.31 -7.39 0.59
#